data_cfa690fa41ff8e1b5592c874468f87a4
#
_entry.id   cfa690fa41ff8e1b5592c874468f87a4
#
_cell.length_a   1.000
_cell.length_b   1.000
_cell.length_c   1.000
_cell.angle_alpha   90.00
_cell.angle_beta   90.00
_cell.angle_gamma   90.00
#
_symmetry.space_group_name_H-M   'P 1'
#
loop_
_entity.id
_entity.type
_entity.pdbx_description
1 polymer ?
#
loop_
_entity_poly.entity_id
_entity_poly.type
_entity_poly.pdbx_seq_one_letter_code
_entity_poly.pdbx_strand_id
1 'polypeptide(L)'
;MLPTIQENLKYKSINNYIGANPNLCHKLIMIENSSGIKEIFDRRSVKLHRDRAVKNLDRYDFLFREVARMLSDKINDVQRDFSLGLDLGCHTGQIEKILGEHGKIKTILKSDISEKMVRQTSELGFAADEELLPIGNALLDIVISCLSLQWVNDLPGVLIQIRRALKKDGLFIGTFFGGETLKELRQSLTTAENQILGGISPRVSPFLDIRDGGTLLQRAGFALPVVDTDVLTVSYTNPLKLMYDLRGMGEQMATHTRQKSFTRRSILSRAVEIYQSDFGDKEGRVPASFE
;
A
#
# COMPACT_ATOMS: atom_id res chain seq x y z
N MET A 1 0.53 13.65 29.88
CA MET A 1 1.19 12.46 30.48
C MET A 1 2.57 12.39 29.86
N LEU A 2 3.64 12.37 30.67
CA LEU A 2 5.00 12.19 30.20
C LEU A 2 5.18 10.74 29.72
N PRO A 3 5.86 10.48 28.59
CA PRO A 3 6.08 9.13 28.11
C PRO A 3 6.90 8.30 29.11
N THR A 4 6.56 7.02 29.22
CA THR A 4 7.24 6.09 30.12
C THR A 4 8.70 5.87 29.70
N ILE A 5 9.56 5.40 30.62
CA ILE A 5 10.99 5.13 30.35
C ILE A 5 11.19 4.19 29.16
N GLN A 6 10.29 3.24 28.94
CA GLN A 6 10.30 2.35 27.76
C GLN A 6 10.04 3.08 26.44
N GLU A 7 9.13 4.07 26.41
CA GLU A 7 8.90 4.90 25.21
C GLU A 7 10.11 5.75 24.88
N ASN A 8 10.81 6.27 25.88
CA ASN A 8 12.05 7.05 25.69
C ASN A 8 13.22 6.22 25.13
N LEU A 9 13.31 4.92 25.48
CA LEU A 9 14.31 4.01 24.90
C LEU A 9 14.00 3.67 23.44
N LYS A 10 12.72 3.48 23.09
CA LYS A 10 12.26 3.31 21.70
C LYS A 10 12.59 4.52 20.83
N TYR A 11 12.33 5.72 21.32
CA TYR A 11 12.67 6.97 20.61
C TYR A 11 14.18 7.14 20.41
N LYS A 12 15.01 6.77 21.39
CA LYS A 12 16.47 6.88 21.26
C LYS A 12 17.05 5.91 20.23
N SER A 13 16.52 4.70 20.10
CA SER A 13 17.01 3.74 19.10
C SER A 13 16.64 4.13 17.67
N ILE A 14 15.46 4.68 17.45
CA ILE A 14 15.00 5.14 16.13
C ILE A 14 15.79 6.40 15.69
N ASN A 15 16.09 7.32 16.60
CA ASN A 15 16.83 8.55 16.28
C ASN A 15 18.24 8.31 15.71
N ASN A 16 18.83 7.15 15.93
CA ASN A 16 20.11 6.77 15.31
C ASN A 16 19.97 6.48 13.81
N TYR A 17 18.77 6.21 13.32
CA TYR A 17 18.46 5.84 11.93
C TYR A 17 17.71 6.95 11.17
N ILE A 18 17.02 7.83 11.89
CA ILE A 18 16.29 8.96 11.30
C ILE A 18 17.21 10.17 11.30
N GLY A 19 17.67 10.61 10.14
CA GLY A 19 18.56 11.76 9.96
C GLY A 19 17.91 13.13 10.18
N ALA A 20 16.71 13.21 10.81
CA ALA A 20 15.97 14.44 11.02
C ALA A 20 15.51 14.61 12.48
N ASN A 21 15.48 15.85 12.95
CA ASN A 21 14.92 16.24 14.25
C ASN A 21 13.45 15.76 14.38
N PRO A 22 13.07 15.01 15.43
CA PRO A 22 11.71 14.50 15.63
C PRO A 22 10.62 15.59 15.63
N ASN A 23 10.98 16.84 15.93
CA ASN A 23 10.07 17.99 15.79
C ASN A 23 9.83 18.39 14.33
N LEU A 24 10.59 17.88 13.36
CA LEU A 24 10.41 18.13 11.93
C LEU A 24 9.30 17.25 11.36
N CYS A 25 9.12 16.02 11.85
CA CYS A 25 8.06 15.12 11.39
C CYS A 25 6.67 15.72 11.63
N HIS A 26 6.44 16.38 12.77
CA HIS A 26 5.15 17.02 13.04
C HIS A 26 4.92 18.31 12.23
N LYS A 27 5.98 19.01 11.83
CA LYS A 27 5.89 20.24 11.00
C LYS A 27 5.82 19.94 9.50
N LEU A 28 6.42 18.84 9.02
CA LEU A 28 6.44 18.46 7.60
C LEU A 28 5.06 18.01 7.08
N ILE A 29 4.18 17.51 7.94
CA ILE A 29 2.78 17.15 7.58
C ILE A 29 1.95 18.37 7.14
N MET A 30 2.42 19.61 7.39
CA MET A 30 1.71 20.86 7.14
C MET A 30 2.34 21.72 6.02
N ILE A 31 3.32 21.20 5.27
CA ILE A 31 3.83 21.91 4.09
C ILE A 31 2.80 21.67 2.96
N GLU A 32 2.03 22.71 2.66
CA GLU A 32 1.23 22.76 1.44
C GLU A 32 2.15 22.49 0.24
N ASN A 33 1.80 21.47 -0.55
CA ASN A 33 2.56 21.07 -1.74
C ASN A 33 2.63 22.22 -2.74
N SER A 34 3.77 22.88 -2.80
CA SER A 34 4.10 23.89 -3.81
C SER A 34 4.62 23.28 -5.13
N SER A 35 4.66 21.93 -5.24
CA SER A 35 4.94 21.25 -6.49
C SER A 35 3.67 21.22 -7.34
N GLY A 36 3.68 21.72 -8.56
CA GLY A 36 2.54 21.74 -9.49
C GLY A 36 2.05 20.34 -9.95
N ILE A 37 2.27 19.32 -9.14
CA ILE A 37 1.81 17.94 -9.33
C ILE A 37 0.33 17.90 -8.97
N LYS A 38 -0.50 17.48 -9.93
CA LYS A 38 -1.93 17.30 -9.71
C LYS A 38 -2.14 16.08 -8.79
N GLU A 39 -2.53 16.31 -7.54
CA GLU A 39 -2.85 15.22 -6.61
C GLU A 39 -4.05 14.41 -7.10
N ILE A 40 -3.82 13.11 -7.26
CA ILE A 40 -4.85 12.12 -7.61
C ILE A 40 -5.49 11.59 -6.33
N PHE A 41 -4.67 11.23 -5.35
CA PHE A 41 -5.09 10.60 -4.11
C PHE A 41 -5.13 11.59 -2.94
N ASP A 42 -6.22 11.55 -2.20
CA ASP A 42 -6.38 12.23 -0.92
C ASP A 42 -5.67 11.42 0.18
N ARG A 43 -4.42 11.80 0.49
CA ARG A 43 -3.57 11.12 1.49
C ARG A 43 -4.20 11.07 2.88
N ARG A 44 -5.01 12.09 3.24
CA ARG A 44 -5.79 12.08 4.51
C ARG A 44 -6.83 10.96 4.50
N SER A 45 -7.49 10.73 3.38
CA SER A 45 -8.44 9.62 3.24
C SER A 45 -7.74 8.26 3.29
N VAL A 46 -6.59 8.09 2.66
CA VAL A 46 -5.78 6.85 2.78
C VAL A 46 -5.47 6.57 4.25
N LYS A 47 -4.93 7.56 4.97
CA LYS A 47 -4.65 7.44 6.41
C LYS A 47 -5.89 7.06 7.21
N LEU A 48 -7.04 7.72 6.96
CA LEU A 48 -8.29 7.44 7.68
C LEU A 48 -8.83 6.03 7.40
N HIS A 49 -8.67 5.53 6.16
CA HIS A 49 -9.06 4.16 5.80
C HIS A 49 -8.22 3.15 6.57
N ARG A 50 -6.89 3.30 6.59
CA ARG A 50 -5.97 2.48 7.38
C ARG A 50 -6.27 2.57 8.88
N ASP A 51 -6.47 3.79 9.42
CA ASP A 51 -6.82 4.01 10.83
C ASP A 51 -8.11 3.30 11.27
N ARG A 52 -9.07 3.11 10.35
CA ARG A 52 -10.32 2.38 10.61
C ARG A 52 -10.14 0.86 10.47
N ALA A 53 -9.34 0.44 9.51
CA ALA A 53 -9.10 -0.98 9.21
C ALA A 53 -8.33 -1.68 10.33
N VAL A 54 -7.42 -0.98 11.02
CA VAL A 54 -6.47 -1.55 11.98
C VAL A 54 -7.11 -2.47 13.03
N LYS A 55 -8.33 -2.18 13.49
CA LYS A 55 -8.98 -2.93 14.58
C LYS A 55 -9.30 -4.39 14.22
N ASN A 56 -9.52 -4.65 12.94
CA ASN A 56 -9.98 -5.95 12.44
C ASN A 56 -9.16 -6.41 11.23
N LEU A 57 -8.00 -5.80 10.98
CA LEU A 57 -7.21 -6.08 9.78
C LEU A 57 -6.83 -7.56 9.68
N ASP A 58 -6.57 -8.21 10.80
CA ASP A 58 -6.25 -9.63 10.92
C ASP A 58 -7.29 -10.58 10.27
N ARG A 59 -8.55 -10.12 10.15
CA ARG A 59 -9.64 -10.86 9.48
C ARG A 59 -9.68 -10.63 7.97
N TYR A 60 -9.01 -9.59 7.49
CA TYR A 60 -9.08 -9.14 6.10
C TYR A 60 -7.72 -9.09 5.42
N ASP A 61 -6.62 -9.36 6.11
CA ASP A 61 -5.26 -9.20 5.63
C ASP A 61 -4.76 -10.35 4.73
N PHE A 62 -5.65 -11.23 4.28
CA PHE A 62 -5.30 -12.43 3.49
C PHE A 62 -4.47 -12.09 2.25
N LEU A 63 -4.84 -10.99 1.55
CA LEU A 63 -4.14 -10.54 0.36
C LEU A 63 -2.74 -9.99 0.71
N PHE A 64 -2.64 -9.18 1.76
CA PHE A 64 -1.34 -8.68 2.24
C PHE A 64 -0.42 -9.82 2.66
N ARG A 65 -0.95 -10.83 3.34
CA ARG A 65 -0.17 -12.03 3.73
C ARG A 65 0.30 -12.82 2.53
N GLU A 66 -0.55 -13.01 1.53
CA GLU A 66 -0.16 -13.76 0.34
C GLU A 66 0.93 -13.03 -0.44
N VAL A 67 0.75 -11.73 -0.68
CA VAL A 67 1.75 -10.91 -1.36
C VAL A 67 3.05 -10.81 -0.54
N ALA A 68 2.95 -10.73 0.79
CA ALA A 68 4.14 -10.73 1.64
C ALA A 68 4.91 -12.06 1.57
N ARG A 69 4.24 -13.22 1.38
CA ARG A 69 4.92 -14.50 1.12
C ARG A 69 5.65 -14.48 -0.21
N MET A 70 4.99 -14.02 -1.28
CA MET A 70 5.63 -13.88 -2.60
C MET A 70 6.89 -12.99 -2.53
N LEU A 71 6.81 -11.87 -1.81
CA LEU A 71 7.97 -11.00 -1.57
C LEU A 71 9.06 -11.70 -0.75
N SER A 72 8.67 -12.43 0.30
CA SER A 72 9.59 -13.20 1.15
C SER A 72 10.36 -14.25 0.33
N ASP A 73 9.69 -14.98 -0.56
CA ASP A 73 10.33 -15.96 -1.43
C ASP A 73 11.36 -15.29 -2.33
N LYS A 74 11.02 -14.18 -2.99
CA LYS A 74 11.95 -13.38 -3.80
C LYS A 74 13.16 -12.88 -3.00
N ILE A 75 12.96 -12.46 -1.74
CA ILE A 75 14.06 -12.02 -0.85
C ILE A 75 14.95 -13.21 -0.47
N ASN A 76 14.37 -14.38 -0.24
CA ASN A 76 15.11 -15.60 0.11
C ASN A 76 15.99 -16.13 -1.04
N ASP A 77 15.62 -15.85 -2.28
CA ASP A 77 16.45 -16.19 -3.46
C ASP A 77 17.72 -15.34 -3.54
N VAL A 78 17.76 -14.17 -2.89
CA VAL A 78 18.96 -13.32 -2.86
C VAL A 78 20.04 -13.95 -1.97
N GLN A 79 21.26 -14.17 -2.53
CA GLN A 79 22.36 -14.86 -1.88
C GLN A 79 23.15 -13.98 -0.89
N ARG A 80 22.44 -13.14 -0.11
CA ARG A 80 23.04 -12.33 0.94
C ARG A 80 22.05 -12.03 2.05
N ASP A 81 22.58 -11.66 3.23
CA ASP A 81 21.81 -11.13 4.34
C ASP A 81 21.82 -9.60 4.33
N PHE A 82 20.82 -9.02 4.97
CA PHE A 82 20.64 -7.58 5.08
C PHE A 82 20.73 -7.15 6.55
N SER A 83 21.61 -6.20 6.85
CA SER A 83 21.77 -5.71 8.23
C SER A 83 20.62 -4.80 8.66
N LEU A 84 20.15 -3.93 7.75
CA LEU A 84 19.10 -2.94 8.03
C LEU A 84 18.16 -2.82 6.86
N GLY A 85 16.89 -3.14 7.09
CA GLY A 85 15.80 -3.00 6.14
C GLY A 85 14.77 -1.96 6.57
N LEU A 86 13.96 -1.51 5.62
CA LEU A 86 12.77 -0.70 5.84
C LEU A 86 11.57 -1.39 5.18
N ASP A 87 10.51 -1.64 5.95
CA ASP A 87 9.17 -1.98 5.47
C ASP A 87 8.37 -0.67 5.33
N LEU A 88 8.22 -0.20 4.08
CA LEU A 88 7.60 1.06 3.72
C LEU A 88 6.13 0.86 3.37
N GLY A 89 5.24 1.42 4.17
CA GLY A 89 3.80 1.13 4.13
C GLY A 89 3.51 -0.23 4.76
N CYS A 90 4.03 -0.42 5.98
CA CYS A 90 4.11 -1.73 6.65
C CYS A 90 2.76 -2.29 7.12
N HIS A 91 1.67 -1.54 7.03
CA HIS A 91 0.39 -1.93 7.63
C HIS A 91 0.56 -2.38 9.09
N THR A 92 0.16 -3.59 9.45
CA THR A 92 0.39 -4.17 10.79
C THR A 92 1.58 -5.15 10.83
N GLY A 93 2.54 -5.01 9.92
CA GLY A 93 3.82 -5.74 9.92
C GLY A 93 3.74 -7.15 9.32
N GLN A 94 3.01 -7.35 8.24
CA GLN A 94 2.90 -8.67 7.58
C GLN A 94 4.25 -9.16 7.06
N ILE A 95 5.07 -8.26 6.49
CA ILE A 95 6.43 -8.59 6.02
C ILE A 95 7.30 -9.09 7.18
N GLU A 96 7.34 -8.36 8.29
CA GLU A 96 8.13 -8.75 9.46
C GLU A 96 7.71 -10.11 10.02
N LYS A 97 6.39 -10.36 10.10
CA LYS A 97 5.85 -11.64 10.60
C LYS A 97 6.29 -12.84 9.76
N ILE A 98 6.43 -12.64 8.45
CA ILE A 98 6.80 -13.71 7.52
C ILE A 98 8.33 -13.84 7.41
N LEU A 99 9.05 -12.74 7.25
CA LEU A 99 10.51 -12.75 7.11
C LEU A 99 11.23 -13.08 8.42
N GLY A 100 10.66 -12.75 9.57
CA GLY A 100 11.26 -13.03 10.87
C GLY A 100 11.59 -14.51 11.09
N GLU A 101 10.86 -15.40 10.44
CA GLU A 101 11.10 -16.84 10.48
C GLU A 101 12.37 -17.27 9.71
N HIS A 102 12.86 -16.45 8.79
CA HIS A 102 13.96 -16.79 7.87
C HIS A 102 15.29 -16.08 8.15
N GLY A 103 15.33 -15.09 9.05
CA GLY A 103 16.57 -14.44 9.51
C GLY A 103 17.36 -13.62 8.49
N LYS A 104 16.85 -13.43 7.25
CA LYS A 104 17.55 -12.71 6.17
C LYS A 104 17.81 -11.23 6.47
N ILE A 105 16.96 -10.59 7.28
CA ILE A 105 17.07 -9.17 7.63
C ILE A 105 17.21 -9.06 9.14
N LYS A 106 18.39 -8.59 9.59
CA LYS A 106 18.71 -8.51 11.02
C LYS A 106 17.84 -7.48 11.75
N THR A 107 17.58 -6.35 11.13
CA THR A 107 16.79 -5.26 11.72
C THR A 107 15.87 -4.69 10.68
N ILE A 108 14.55 -4.61 10.96
CA ILE A 108 13.55 -4.03 10.08
C ILE A 108 12.94 -2.80 10.75
N LEU A 109 13.14 -1.64 10.15
CA LEU A 109 12.39 -0.43 10.45
C LEU A 109 11.02 -0.54 9.77
N LYS A 110 9.96 -0.08 10.42
CA LYS A 110 8.59 -0.12 9.90
C LYS A 110 8.03 1.28 9.82
N SER A 111 7.48 1.63 8.66
CA SER A 111 6.87 2.93 8.43
C SER A 111 5.51 2.80 7.77
N ASP A 112 4.54 3.58 8.23
CA ASP A 112 3.21 3.70 7.62
C ASP A 112 2.66 5.10 7.87
N ILE A 113 1.82 5.59 6.96
CA ILE A 113 1.11 6.87 7.14
C ILE A 113 0.14 6.82 8.33
N SER A 114 -0.34 5.64 8.70
CA SER A 114 -1.19 5.39 9.86
C SER A 114 -0.37 5.04 11.09
N GLU A 115 -0.28 5.96 12.03
CA GLU A 115 0.33 5.70 13.34
C GLU A 115 -0.32 4.51 14.06
N LYS A 116 -1.64 4.30 13.85
CA LYS A 116 -2.36 3.18 14.46
C LYS A 116 -1.93 1.82 13.88
N MET A 117 -1.60 1.76 12.59
CA MET A 117 -1.03 0.57 11.96
C MET A 117 0.35 0.29 12.56
N VAL A 118 1.24 1.28 12.59
CA VAL A 118 2.59 1.16 13.15
C VAL A 118 2.56 0.68 14.60
N ARG A 119 1.63 1.17 15.42
CA ARG A 119 1.49 0.74 16.83
C ARG A 119 1.13 -0.75 17.01
N GLN A 120 0.66 -1.43 15.97
CA GLN A 120 0.41 -2.88 15.98
C GLN A 120 1.65 -3.69 15.60
N THR A 121 2.70 -3.05 15.10
CA THR A 121 3.96 -3.72 14.78
C THR A 121 4.82 -3.88 16.03
N SER A 122 5.85 -4.70 15.93
CA SER A 122 6.89 -4.80 16.94
C SER A 122 7.68 -3.48 17.09
N GLU A 123 8.75 -3.47 17.84
CA GLU A 123 9.63 -2.32 18.02
C GLU A 123 10.16 -1.74 16.67
N LEU A 124 10.68 -0.50 16.71
CA LEU A 124 11.29 0.21 15.57
C LEU A 124 10.28 0.63 14.48
N GLY A 125 9.05 0.93 14.87
CA GLY A 125 8.05 1.54 13.99
C GLY A 125 7.95 3.06 14.15
N PHE A 126 7.73 3.79 13.05
CA PHE A 126 7.48 5.23 13.05
C PHE A 126 6.43 5.61 12.01
N ALA A 127 5.59 6.60 12.32
CA ALA A 127 4.62 7.10 11.37
C ALA A 127 5.26 8.12 10.43
N ALA A 128 5.16 7.87 9.11
CA ALA A 128 5.60 8.81 8.08
C ALA A 128 4.78 8.60 6.81
N ASP A 129 4.66 9.66 6.01
CA ASP A 129 4.11 9.56 4.67
C ASP A 129 5.19 8.97 3.74
N GLU A 130 4.81 8.04 2.88
CA GLU A 130 5.70 7.43 1.89
C GLU A 130 6.27 8.48 0.92
N GLU A 131 5.56 9.59 0.72
CA GLU A 131 6.03 10.70 -0.12
C GLU A 131 7.11 11.56 0.53
N LEU A 132 7.31 11.43 1.85
CA LEU A 132 8.29 12.18 2.63
C LEU A 132 9.08 11.24 3.55
N LEU A 133 10.01 10.49 2.98
CA LEU A 133 10.77 9.48 3.69
C LEU A 133 11.83 10.10 4.63
N PRO A 134 11.67 10.03 5.97
CA PRO A 134 12.59 10.67 6.93
C PRO A 134 13.83 9.80 7.19
N ILE A 135 14.43 9.24 6.15
CA ILE A 135 15.61 8.37 6.23
C ILE A 135 16.79 9.06 5.55
N GLY A 136 17.94 9.00 6.21
CA GLY A 136 19.19 9.54 5.65
C GLY A 136 19.68 8.75 4.44
N ASN A 137 20.61 9.36 3.70
CA ASN A 137 21.17 8.75 2.49
C ASN A 137 22.08 7.55 2.83
N ALA A 138 22.04 6.52 1.98
CA ALA A 138 22.95 5.36 2.02
C ALA A 138 22.97 4.64 3.39
N LEU A 139 21.80 4.48 4.03
CA LEU A 139 21.67 3.81 5.32
C LEU A 139 21.14 2.39 5.21
N LEU A 140 20.23 2.13 4.25
CA LEU A 140 19.48 0.90 4.18
C LEU A 140 20.15 -0.12 3.24
N ASP A 141 20.13 -1.38 3.63
CA ASP A 141 20.53 -2.49 2.75
C ASP A 141 19.39 -2.97 1.86
N ILE A 142 18.14 -2.86 2.36
CA ILE A 142 16.93 -3.22 1.63
C ILE A 142 15.78 -2.31 2.00
N VAL A 143 14.95 -1.97 1.01
CA VAL A 143 13.61 -1.38 1.20
C VAL A 143 12.59 -2.32 0.61
N ILE A 144 11.55 -2.63 1.38
CA ILE A 144 10.44 -3.50 1.00
C ILE A 144 9.17 -2.66 1.05
N SER A 145 8.28 -2.82 0.08
CA SER A 145 6.95 -2.22 0.13
C SER A 145 5.90 -3.22 -0.37
N CYS A 146 4.93 -3.53 0.48
CA CYS A 146 3.87 -4.49 0.19
C CYS A 146 2.54 -3.77 0.04
N LEU A 147 2.03 -3.65 -1.19
CA LEU A 147 0.73 -3.07 -1.52
C LEU A 147 0.47 -1.71 -0.82
N SER A 148 1.42 -0.79 -0.93
CA SER A 148 1.30 0.55 -0.34
C SER A 148 1.53 1.69 -1.34
N LEU A 149 2.48 1.54 -2.26
CA LEU A 149 2.91 2.62 -3.15
C LEU A 149 1.88 3.01 -4.23
N GLN A 150 0.83 2.22 -4.45
CA GLN A 150 -0.28 2.57 -5.34
C GLN A 150 -1.08 3.81 -4.88
N TRP A 151 -0.89 4.26 -3.65
CA TRP A 151 -1.61 5.40 -3.06
C TRP A 151 -0.82 6.70 -3.07
N VAL A 152 0.41 6.70 -3.57
CA VAL A 152 1.25 7.91 -3.62
C VAL A 152 0.95 8.75 -4.87
N ASN A 153 1.03 10.08 -4.74
CA ASN A 153 0.82 11.00 -5.87
C ASN A 153 2.09 11.20 -6.70
N ASP A 154 3.27 11.24 -6.03
CA ASP A 154 4.58 11.39 -6.66
C ASP A 154 5.40 10.10 -6.54
N LEU A 155 4.98 9.05 -7.23
CA LEU A 155 5.73 7.78 -7.26
C LEU A 155 7.19 7.96 -7.75
N PRO A 156 7.49 8.77 -8.80
CA PRO A 156 8.87 9.04 -9.16
C PRO A 156 9.70 9.63 -8.03
N GLY A 157 9.16 10.61 -7.30
CA GLY A 157 9.82 11.23 -6.15
C GLY A 157 10.07 10.26 -5.02
N VAL A 158 9.10 9.38 -4.73
CA VAL A 158 9.25 8.31 -3.73
C VAL A 158 10.36 7.34 -4.13
N LEU A 159 10.40 6.89 -5.38
CA LEU A 159 11.44 5.98 -5.87
C LEU A 159 12.83 6.61 -5.79
N ILE A 160 12.97 7.91 -6.07
CA ILE A 160 14.23 8.65 -5.91
C ILE A 160 14.65 8.69 -4.43
N GLN A 161 13.72 8.94 -3.50
CA GLN A 161 13.99 8.94 -2.06
C GLN A 161 14.43 7.56 -1.59
N ILE A 162 13.75 6.49 -2.01
CA ILE A 162 14.14 5.10 -1.74
C ILE A 162 15.55 4.84 -2.25
N ARG A 163 15.84 5.21 -3.52
CA ARG A 163 17.18 5.01 -4.10
C ARG A 163 18.28 5.75 -3.35
N ARG A 164 17.99 6.95 -2.83
CA ARG A 164 18.93 7.72 -1.99
C ARG A 164 19.16 7.09 -0.62
N ALA A 165 18.11 6.55 -0.01
CA ALA A 165 18.19 5.89 1.30
C ALA A 165 18.96 4.57 1.23
N LEU A 166 18.97 3.88 0.09
CA LEU A 166 19.68 2.64 -0.13
C LEU A 166 21.21 2.88 -0.24
N LYS A 167 21.98 2.02 0.41
CA LYS A 167 23.42 1.90 0.21
C LYS A 167 23.75 1.58 -1.25
N LYS A 168 25.06 1.66 -1.59
CA LYS A 168 25.56 1.06 -2.81
C LYS A 168 25.19 -0.44 -2.80
N ASP A 169 24.68 -0.94 -3.92
CA ASP A 169 24.20 -2.32 -4.05
C ASP A 169 22.98 -2.67 -3.14
N GLY A 170 22.31 -1.67 -2.54
CA GLY A 170 21.06 -1.87 -1.82
C GLY A 170 19.92 -2.34 -2.73
N LEU A 171 19.02 -3.16 -2.18
CA LEU A 171 17.89 -3.74 -2.89
C LEU A 171 16.60 -2.97 -2.60
N PHE A 172 15.84 -2.64 -3.63
CA PHE A 172 14.42 -2.29 -3.51
C PHE A 172 13.58 -3.43 -4.06
N ILE A 173 12.59 -3.87 -3.31
CA ILE A 173 11.57 -4.82 -3.75
C ILE A 173 10.20 -4.30 -3.32
N GLY A 174 9.27 -4.20 -4.27
CA GLY A 174 7.94 -3.66 -3.98
C GLY A 174 6.87 -4.28 -4.83
N THR A 175 5.67 -4.35 -4.29
CA THR A 175 4.46 -4.74 -5.00
C THR A 175 3.41 -3.65 -4.86
N PHE A 176 2.63 -3.46 -5.91
CA PHE A 176 1.47 -2.58 -5.92
C PHE A 176 0.44 -3.10 -6.93
N PHE A 177 -0.79 -2.67 -6.79
CA PHE A 177 -1.86 -3.10 -7.70
C PHE A 177 -1.66 -2.56 -9.11
N GLY A 178 -1.77 -3.44 -10.09
CA GLY A 178 -1.73 -3.13 -11.51
C GLY A 178 -3.10 -2.74 -12.09
N GLY A 179 -3.09 -2.30 -13.35
CA GLY A 179 -4.24 -1.70 -14.04
C GLY A 179 -5.47 -2.59 -14.15
N GLU A 180 -5.27 -3.90 -14.23
CA GLU A 180 -6.35 -4.88 -14.34
C GLU A 180 -6.98 -5.27 -12.99
N THR A 181 -6.45 -4.75 -11.87
CA THR A 181 -7.01 -5.01 -10.54
C THR A 181 -8.46 -4.55 -10.46
N LEU A 182 -9.34 -5.45 -9.95
CA LEU A 182 -10.78 -5.24 -9.74
C LEU A 182 -11.51 -4.82 -11.02
N LYS A 183 -11.09 -5.29 -12.19
CA LYS A 183 -11.74 -4.97 -13.48
C LYS A 183 -13.21 -5.36 -13.50
N GLU A 184 -13.56 -6.50 -12.92
CA GLU A 184 -14.92 -7.00 -12.83
C GLU A 184 -15.82 -6.05 -12.01
N LEU A 185 -15.32 -5.61 -10.86
CA LEU A 185 -16.00 -4.63 -9.99
C LEU A 185 -16.15 -3.28 -10.68
N ARG A 186 -15.07 -2.81 -11.33
CA ARG A 186 -15.04 -1.54 -12.08
C ARG A 186 -16.08 -1.55 -13.18
N GLN A 187 -16.12 -2.60 -14.00
CA GLN A 187 -17.07 -2.73 -15.12
C GLN A 187 -18.52 -2.79 -14.62
N SER A 188 -18.80 -3.61 -13.60
CA SER A 188 -20.15 -3.77 -13.06
C SER A 188 -20.70 -2.48 -12.45
N LEU A 189 -19.88 -1.76 -11.67
CA LEU A 189 -20.27 -0.47 -11.08
C LEU A 189 -20.47 0.62 -12.13
N THR A 190 -19.59 0.70 -13.14
CA THR A 190 -19.69 1.66 -14.24
C THR A 190 -20.95 1.44 -15.06
N THR A 191 -21.24 0.19 -15.40
CA THR A 191 -22.45 -0.18 -16.18
C THR A 191 -23.71 0.11 -15.39
N ALA A 192 -23.77 -0.25 -14.11
CA ALA A 192 -24.92 0.01 -13.25
C ALA A 192 -25.20 1.51 -13.08
N GLU A 193 -24.13 2.31 -12.87
CA GLU A 193 -24.26 3.75 -12.69
C GLU A 193 -24.75 4.43 -13.98
N ASN A 194 -24.19 4.05 -15.13
CA ASN A 194 -24.62 4.57 -16.42
C ASN A 194 -26.10 4.25 -16.72
N GLN A 195 -26.54 3.03 -16.42
CA GLN A 195 -27.95 2.62 -16.62
C GLN A 195 -28.94 3.40 -15.74
N ILE A 196 -28.52 3.77 -14.50
CA ILE A 196 -29.43 4.39 -13.52
C ILE A 196 -29.36 5.92 -13.55
N LEU A 197 -28.17 6.49 -13.79
CA LEU A 197 -27.93 7.93 -13.69
C LEU A 197 -27.67 8.58 -15.06
N GLY A 198 -27.45 7.82 -16.14
CA GLY A 198 -27.04 8.34 -17.44
C GLY A 198 -25.63 8.95 -17.46
N GLY A 199 -24.78 8.59 -16.50
CA GLY A 199 -23.41 9.08 -16.37
C GLY A 199 -22.56 8.13 -15.56
N ILE A 200 -21.23 8.34 -15.53
CA ILE A 200 -20.28 7.50 -14.83
C ILE A 200 -19.41 8.34 -13.90
N SER A 201 -19.11 7.80 -12.73
CA SER A 201 -18.12 8.36 -11.80
C SER A 201 -17.05 7.31 -11.44
N PRO A 202 -15.82 7.73 -11.12
CA PRO A 202 -14.81 6.80 -10.66
C PRO A 202 -15.26 6.09 -9.38
N ARG A 203 -15.26 4.75 -9.39
CA ARG A 203 -15.65 3.89 -8.26
C ARG A 203 -14.55 2.97 -7.78
N VAL A 204 -13.58 2.69 -8.64
CA VAL A 204 -12.36 1.94 -8.35
C VAL A 204 -11.18 2.84 -8.64
N SER A 205 -10.16 2.82 -7.79
CA SER A 205 -8.97 3.63 -7.95
C SER A 205 -8.25 3.35 -9.27
N PRO A 206 -7.64 4.34 -9.90
CA PRO A 206 -6.69 4.10 -10.97
C PRO A 206 -5.43 3.44 -10.39
N PHE A 207 -4.87 2.50 -11.11
CA PHE A 207 -3.63 1.82 -10.76
C PHE A 207 -2.60 2.01 -11.86
N LEU A 208 -1.31 1.78 -11.54
CA LEU A 208 -0.21 1.95 -12.46
C LEU A 208 -0.24 0.84 -13.54
N ASP A 209 0.05 1.22 -14.81
CA ASP A 209 0.37 0.22 -15.84
C ASP A 209 1.79 -0.30 -15.61
N ILE A 210 1.96 -1.63 -15.65
CA ILE A 210 3.24 -2.30 -15.44
C ILE A 210 4.32 -1.80 -16.40
N ARG A 211 3.96 -1.44 -17.64
CA ARG A 211 4.88 -0.91 -18.64
C ARG A 211 5.61 0.36 -18.20
N ASP A 212 4.96 1.15 -17.36
CA ASP A 212 5.53 2.38 -16.82
C ASP A 212 6.49 2.10 -15.66
N GLY A 213 6.29 1.00 -14.91
CA GLY A 213 7.06 0.65 -13.73
C GLY A 213 8.56 0.54 -13.99
N GLY A 214 8.96 -0.19 -15.04
CA GLY A 214 10.37 -0.33 -15.44
C GLY A 214 11.03 1.00 -15.79
N THR A 215 10.33 1.82 -16.55
CA THR A 215 10.78 3.17 -16.95
C THR A 215 10.94 4.09 -15.74
N LEU A 216 10.00 4.05 -14.79
CA LEU A 216 10.07 4.83 -13.55
C LEU A 216 11.27 4.44 -12.68
N LEU A 217 11.53 3.15 -12.53
CA LEU A 217 12.69 2.64 -11.79
C LEU A 217 14.01 3.07 -12.43
N GLN A 218 14.14 2.97 -13.77
CA GLN A 218 15.33 3.43 -14.49
C GLN A 218 15.55 4.94 -14.32
N ARG A 219 14.50 5.75 -14.45
CA ARG A 219 14.57 7.20 -14.26
C ARG A 219 14.92 7.60 -12.82
N ALA A 220 14.52 6.80 -11.84
CA ALA A 220 14.90 6.98 -10.44
C ALA A 220 16.36 6.56 -10.14
N GLY A 221 17.07 5.97 -11.11
CA GLY A 221 18.49 5.60 -11.01
C GLY A 221 18.72 4.20 -10.41
N PHE A 222 17.72 3.31 -10.47
CA PHE A 222 17.94 1.89 -10.13
C PHE A 222 18.67 1.18 -11.27
N ALA A 223 19.69 0.41 -10.91
CA ALA A 223 20.40 -0.46 -11.85
C ALA A 223 19.62 -1.77 -12.04
N LEU A 224 19.51 -2.22 -13.29
CA LEU A 224 18.90 -3.50 -13.65
C LEU A 224 17.51 -3.73 -13.04
N PRO A 225 16.55 -2.80 -13.21
CA PRO A 225 15.21 -3.01 -12.68
C PRO A 225 14.54 -4.19 -13.40
N VAL A 226 13.90 -5.04 -12.62
CA VAL A 226 13.04 -6.14 -13.11
C VAL A 226 11.62 -5.82 -12.65
N VAL A 227 10.67 -5.90 -13.56
CA VAL A 227 9.24 -5.74 -13.28
C VAL A 227 8.52 -6.93 -13.87
N ASP A 228 7.76 -7.60 -13.06
CA ASP A 228 6.91 -8.74 -13.43
C ASP A 228 5.47 -8.52 -12.94
N THR A 229 4.55 -9.32 -13.45
CA THR A 229 3.12 -9.26 -13.11
C THR A 229 2.64 -10.64 -12.74
N ASP A 230 1.97 -10.72 -11.59
CA ASP A 230 1.21 -11.88 -11.15
C ASP A 230 -0.27 -11.50 -11.02
N VAL A 231 -1.16 -12.44 -11.26
CA VAL A 231 -2.60 -12.25 -11.09
C VAL A 231 -3.12 -13.20 -10.03
N LEU A 232 -3.58 -12.64 -8.92
CA LEU A 232 -4.28 -13.38 -7.88
C LEU A 232 -5.79 -13.24 -8.09
N THR A 233 -6.49 -14.38 -8.24
CA THR A 233 -7.94 -14.40 -8.35
C THR A 233 -8.57 -14.95 -7.07
N VAL A 234 -9.41 -14.14 -6.45
CA VAL A 234 -10.15 -14.52 -5.24
C VAL A 234 -11.60 -14.77 -5.61
N SER A 235 -12.15 -15.92 -5.23
CA SER A 235 -13.52 -16.31 -5.53
C SER A 235 -14.44 -15.94 -4.36
N TYR A 236 -15.51 -15.19 -4.65
CA TYR A 236 -16.50 -14.72 -3.67
C TYR A 236 -17.88 -15.32 -3.92
N THR A 237 -18.62 -15.56 -2.85
CA THR A 237 -20.03 -15.98 -2.95
C THR A 237 -20.97 -14.83 -3.31
N ASN A 238 -20.53 -13.59 -3.12
CA ASN A 238 -21.31 -12.38 -3.41
C ASN A 238 -20.35 -11.18 -3.59
N PRO A 239 -20.57 -10.32 -4.62
CA PRO A 239 -19.76 -9.11 -4.84
C PRO A 239 -19.73 -8.15 -3.64
N LEU A 240 -20.77 -8.11 -2.81
CA LEU A 240 -20.76 -7.27 -1.61
C LEU A 240 -19.71 -7.71 -0.61
N LYS A 241 -19.42 -9.03 -0.52
CA LYS A 241 -18.36 -9.52 0.37
C LYS A 241 -16.98 -8.99 -0.04
N LEU A 242 -16.70 -8.95 -1.35
CA LEU A 242 -15.49 -8.29 -1.86
C LEU A 242 -15.40 -6.82 -1.39
N MET A 243 -16.50 -6.06 -1.50
CA MET A 243 -16.52 -4.66 -1.07
C MET A 243 -16.29 -4.52 0.44
N TYR A 244 -16.81 -5.45 1.25
CA TYR A 244 -16.55 -5.50 2.69
C TYR A 244 -15.08 -5.83 3.00
N ASP A 245 -14.48 -6.76 2.26
CA ASP A 245 -13.08 -7.13 2.44
C ASP A 245 -12.14 -5.97 2.06
N LEU A 246 -12.38 -5.30 0.93
CA LEU A 246 -11.64 -4.09 0.54
C LEU A 246 -11.73 -2.99 1.62
N ARG A 247 -12.93 -2.81 2.19
CA ARG A 247 -13.11 -1.88 3.30
C ARG A 247 -12.37 -2.32 4.57
N GLY A 248 -12.40 -3.62 4.87
CA GLY A 248 -11.69 -4.20 6.00
C GLY A 248 -10.18 -4.12 5.90
N MET A 249 -9.65 -4.21 4.68
CA MET A 249 -8.24 -4.00 4.37
C MET A 249 -7.81 -2.53 4.42
N GLY A 250 -8.75 -1.59 4.32
CA GLY A 250 -8.44 -0.15 4.19
C GLY A 250 -8.16 0.27 2.74
N GLU A 251 -8.36 -0.62 1.76
CA GLU A 251 -8.11 -0.42 0.33
C GLU A 251 -9.33 0.19 -0.39
N GLN A 252 -9.99 1.15 0.24
CA GLN A 252 -11.10 1.89 -0.34
C GLN A 252 -10.58 3.01 -1.23
N MET A 253 -11.39 3.34 -2.24
CA MET A 253 -11.08 4.47 -3.13
C MET A 253 -10.81 5.76 -2.35
N ALA A 254 -9.68 6.39 -2.63
CA ALA A 254 -9.20 7.59 -1.96
C ALA A 254 -8.86 8.74 -2.92
N THR A 255 -9.38 8.74 -4.15
CA THR A 255 -9.11 9.85 -5.09
C THR A 255 -9.85 11.13 -4.71
N HIS A 256 -9.30 12.29 -5.06
CA HIS A 256 -9.98 13.57 -4.88
C HIS A 256 -11.28 13.67 -5.67
N THR A 257 -11.35 12.99 -6.83
CA THR A 257 -12.52 12.98 -7.72
C THR A 257 -13.61 12.00 -7.32
N ARG A 258 -13.38 11.21 -6.23
CA ARG A 258 -14.40 10.27 -5.76
C ARG A 258 -15.70 10.96 -5.41
N GLN A 259 -16.82 10.29 -5.66
CA GLN A 259 -18.11 10.78 -5.19
C GLN A 259 -18.15 10.77 -3.66
N LYS A 260 -18.43 11.94 -3.06
CA LYS A 260 -18.48 12.10 -1.59
C LYS A 260 -19.86 11.81 -1.00
N SER A 261 -20.90 11.71 -1.83
CA SER A 261 -22.25 11.31 -1.43
C SER A 261 -22.39 9.80 -1.31
N PHE A 262 -23.39 9.35 -0.53
CA PHE A 262 -23.71 7.93 -0.44
C PHE A 262 -24.15 7.39 -1.80
N THR A 263 -23.63 6.19 -2.15
CA THR A 263 -24.07 5.46 -3.33
C THR A 263 -25.52 5.03 -3.14
N ARG A 264 -26.38 5.30 -4.13
CA ARG A 264 -27.76 4.85 -4.11
C ARG A 264 -27.82 3.32 -4.04
N ARG A 265 -28.71 2.79 -3.21
CA ARG A 265 -28.87 1.34 -3.03
C ARG A 265 -29.19 0.64 -4.37
N SER A 266 -29.98 1.30 -5.25
CA SER A 266 -30.31 0.78 -6.58
C SER A 266 -29.06 0.53 -7.45
N ILE A 267 -28.06 1.42 -7.39
CA ILE A 267 -26.80 1.25 -8.13
C ILE A 267 -26.04 0.03 -7.62
N LEU A 268 -25.93 -0.14 -6.28
CA LEU A 268 -25.26 -1.29 -5.70
C LEU A 268 -25.98 -2.60 -6.03
N SER A 269 -27.31 -2.65 -5.92
CA SER A 269 -28.08 -3.84 -6.28
C SER A 269 -27.90 -4.19 -7.75
N ARG A 270 -27.99 -3.18 -8.65
CA ARG A 270 -27.77 -3.39 -10.07
C ARG A 270 -26.35 -3.84 -10.41
N ALA A 271 -25.34 -3.28 -9.75
CA ALA A 271 -23.95 -3.69 -9.93
C ALA A 271 -23.73 -5.15 -9.50
N VAL A 272 -24.37 -5.60 -8.41
CA VAL A 272 -24.31 -7.00 -7.96
C VAL A 272 -24.95 -7.93 -9.01
N GLU A 273 -26.10 -7.57 -9.55
CA GLU A 273 -26.77 -8.35 -10.62
C GLU A 273 -25.87 -8.47 -11.85
N ILE A 274 -25.30 -7.35 -12.33
CA ILE A 274 -24.39 -7.32 -13.48
C ILE A 274 -23.15 -8.16 -13.19
N TYR A 275 -22.56 -8.01 -12.01
CA TYR A 275 -21.37 -8.77 -11.63
C TYR A 275 -21.62 -10.28 -11.68
N GLN A 276 -22.77 -10.73 -11.13
CA GLN A 276 -23.16 -12.13 -11.14
C GLN A 276 -23.49 -12.64 -12.55
N SER A 277 -24.18 -11.83 -13.36
CA SER A 277 -24.54 -12.18 -14.73
C SER A 277 -23.32 -12.31 -15.64
N ASP A 278 -22.38 -11.35 -15.56
CA ASP A 278 -21.29 -11.24 -16.52
C ASP A 278 -20.05 -12.06 -16.12
N PHE A 279 -19.85 -12.27 -14.83
CA PHE A 279 -18.63 -12.91 -14.28
C PHE A 279 -18.92 -14.11 -13.37
N GLY A 280 -20.19 -14.40 -13.06
CA GLY A 280 -20.56 -15.52 -12.20
C GLY A 280 -20.24 -16.88 -12.83
N ASP A 281 -19.72 -17.81 -12.02
CA ASP A 281 -19.55 -19.20 -12.42
C ASP A 281 -20.85 -20.01 -12.25
N LYS A 282 -20.80 -21.29 -12.61
CA LYS A 282 -21.95 -22.22 -12.51
C LYS A 282 -22.43 -22.46 -11.08
N GLU A 283 -21.60 -22.17 -10.09
CA GLU A 283 -21.89 -22.31 -8.66
C GLU A 283 -22.40 -20.98 -8.05
N GLY A 284 -22.55 -19.94 -8.87
CA GLY A 284 -22.98 -18.61 -8.45
C GLY A 284 -21.89 -17.81 -7.73
N ARG A 285 -20.63 -18.25 -7.80
CA ARG A 285 -19.49 -17.50 -7.26
C ARG A 285 -18.98 -16.52 -8.31
N VAL A 286 -18.36 -15.46 -7.85
CA VAL A 286 -17.79 -14.40 -8.68
C VAL A 286 -16.30 -14.23 -8.42
N PRO A 287 -15.47 -14.06 -9.45
CA PRO A 287 -14.04 -13.78 -9.27
C PRO A 287 -13.81 -12.31 -8.90
N ALA A 288 -12.71 -12.04 -8.24
CA ALA A 288 -12.12 -10.71 -8.14
C ALA A 288 -10.64 -10.82 -8.48
N SER A 289 -10.22 -10.16 -9.54
CA SER A 289 -8.84 -10.20 -10.02
C SER A 289 -8.00 -9.10 -9.38
N PHE A 290 -6.81 -9.46 -8.89
CA PHE A 290 -5.79 -8.56 -8.38
C PHE A 290 -4.51 -8.81 -9.18
N GLU A 291 -4.11 -7.81 -9.96
CA GLU A 291 -2.87 -7.80 -10.72
C GLU A 291 -1.73 -7.21 -9.89
#